data_2334e3836e16f7dbeb82952d76ced052
#
_entry.id   2334e3836e16f7dbeb82952d76ced052
#
_cell.length_a   1.000
_cell.length_b   1.000
_cell.length_c   1.000
_cell.angle_alpha   90.00
_cell.angle_beta   90.00
_cell.angle_gamma   90.00
#
_symmetry.space_group_name_H-M   'P 1'
#
loop_
_entity.id
_entity.type
_entity.pdbx_description
1 polymer ?
#
loop_
_entity_poly.entity_id
_entity_poly.type
_entity_poly.pdbx_seq_one_letter_code
_entity_poly.pdbx_strand_id
1 'polypeptide(L)'
;MESSQQITPRRKAAVLSTAAVLSAAVLLGAVGLGRAWEGDPFPVADPAATARHLNDRAVTAYDALALPQAPVLEPDVGTGIEARPSNCRRRGLAHFGGDLSDSPPLEPRTAVIAARFTLRGVTHQQAAEGVQRARQALTEQGWTVGSYQEFDGFRLQLNPPDTAPGSASYAIGISYTDSTDRLAVGASSECIRYPGGTSTDDDGRPADLPSLSLPAQVRRP
;
A
#
# COMPACT_ATOMS: atom_id res chain seq x y z
N MET A 1 24.24 -62.55 42.23
CA MET A 1 25.07 -61.53 41.57
C MET A 1 24.19 -60.84 40.59
N GLU A 2 23.64 -59.70 41.02
CA GLU A 2 22.65 -58.93 40.24
C GLU A 2 23.35 -57.73 39.61
N SER A 3 23.49 -57.71 38.30
CA SER A 3 24.11 -56.63 37.56
C SER A 3 23.06 -55.54 37.29
N SER A 4 23.07 -54.48 38.10
CA SER A 4 22.27 -53.26 37.86
C SER A 4 22.85 -52.51 36.68
N GLN A 5 22.16 -52.52 35.55
CA GLN A 5 22.46 -51.64 34.42
C GLN A 5 22.03 -50.21 34.76
N GLN A 6 23.00 -49.35 35.01
CA GLN A 6 22.81 -47.91 35.09
C GLN A 6 22.47 -47.33 33.69
N ILE A 7 21.23 -47.02 33.50
CA ILE A 7 20.76 -46.32 32.28
C ILE A 7 21.19 -44.85 32.39
N THR A 8 22.16 -44.48 31.62
CA THR A 8 22.80 -43.12 31.58
C THR A 8 21.75 -42.04 31.14
N PRO A 9 21.65 -40.91 31.89
CA PRO A 9 20.63 -39.87 31.63
C PRO A 9 20.80 -39.11 30.30
N ARG A 10 21.95 -39.26 29.62
CA ARG A 10 22.22 -38.60 28.32
C ARG A 10 21.31 -38.99 27.17
N ARG A 11 20.76 -40.22 27.16
CA ARG A 11 19.86 -40.65 26.07
C ARG A 11 18.45 -40.02 26.13
N LYS A 12 17.97 -39.68 27.33
CA LYS A 12 16.64 -39.04 27.50
C LYS A 12 16.64 -37.56 27.01
N ALA A 13 17.71 -36.82 27.18
CA ALA A 13 17.86 -35.44 26.71
C ALA A 13 17.88 -35.32 25.17
N ALA A 14 18.53 -36.27 24.48
CA ALA A 14 18.62 -36.29 23.03
C ALA A 14 17.27 -36.58 22.34
N VAL A 15 16.45 -37.45 22.94
CA VAL A 15 15.13 -37.81 22.40
C VAL A 15 14.14 -36.66 22.57
N LEU A 16 14.21 -35.90 23.67
CA LEU A 16 13.35 -34.74 23.90
C LEU A 16 13.70 -33.59 22.93
N SER A 17 14.97 -33.40 22.58
CA SER A 17 15.41 -32.38 21.64
C SER A 17 14.96 -32.66 20.20
N THR A 18 15.00 -33.93 19.76
CA THR A 18 14.56 -34.31 18.41
C THR A 18 13.03 -34.22 18.25
N ALA A 19 12.27 -34.57 19.27
CA ALA A 19 10.79 -34.44 19.24
C ALA A 19 10.38 -32.97 19.17
N ALA A 20 11.03 -32.06 19.90
CA ALA A 20 10.76 -30.63 19.88
C ALA A 20 11.05 -30.02 18.50
N VAL A 21 12.16 -30.39 17.87
CA VAL A 21 12.55 -29.92 16.53
C VAL A 21 11.56 -30.41 15.44
N LEU A 22 11.16 -31.68 15.50
CA LEU A 22 10.17 -32.23 14.57
C LEU A 22 8.81 -31.57 14.75
N SER A 23 8.36 -31.33 15.97
CA SER A 23 7.09 -30.64 16.22
C SER A 23 7.11 -29.20 15.70
N ALA A 24 8.21 -28.47 15.90
CA ALA A 24 8.36 -27.13 15.35
C ALA A 24 8.36 -27.11 13.81
N ALA A 25 9.03 -28.06 13.17
CA ALA A 25 9.06 -28.19 11.72
C ALA A 25 7.67 -28.50 11.13
N VAL A 26 6.90 -29.36 11.77
CA VAL A 26 5.51 -29.69 11.35
C VAL A 26 4.59 -28.48 11.52
N LEU A 27 4.71 -27.74 12.62
CA LEU A 27 3.91 -26.52 12.84
C LEU A 27 4.23 -25.43 11.83
N LEU A 28 5.52 -25.18 11.55
CA LEU A 28 5.95 -24.22 10.52
C LEU A 28 5.49 -24.65 9.14
N GLY A 29 5.56 -25.93 8.81
CA GLY A 29 5.04 -26.48 7.56
C GLY A 29 3.52 -26.30 7.42
N ALA A 30 2.76 -26.57 8.47
CA ALA A 30 1.31 -26.40 8.47
C ALA A 30 0.90 -24.92 8.31
N VAL A 31 1.59 -24.00 9.00
CA VAL A 31 1.36 -22.55 8.87
C VAL A 31 1.72 -22.07 7.45
N GLY A 32 2.85 -22.53 6.91
CA GLY A 32 3.25 -22.20 5.53
C GLY A 32 2.24 -22.70 4.49
N LEU A 33 1.76 -23.92 4.64
CA LEU A 33 0.75 -24.51 3.76
C LEU A 33 -0.60 -23.79 3.86
N GLY A 34 -1.02 -23.41 5.07
CA GLY A 34 -2.22 -22.62 5.31
C GLY A 34 -2.15 -21.26 4.64
N ARG A 35 -1.01 -20.57 4.75
CA ARG A 35 -0.77 -19.28 4.06
C ARG A 35 -0.75 -19.42 2.54
N ALA A 36 -0.15 -20.46 2.00
CA ALA A 36 -0.17 -20.71 0.57
C ALA A 36 -1.60 -21.00 0.07
N TRP A 37 -2.39 -21.69 0.87
CA TRP A 37 -3.77 -22.04 0.53
C TRP A 37 -4.73 -20.85 0.64
N GLU A 38 -4.75 -20.15 1.77
CA GLU A 38 -5.65 -19.01 2.03
C GLU A 38 -5.11 -17.67 1.56
N GLY A 39 -3.80 -17.58 1.31
CA GLY A 39 -3.08 -16.34 1.04
C GLY A 39 -2.69 -15.59 2.32
N ASP A 40 -1.75 -14.67 2.19
CA ASP A 40 -1.40 -13.78 3.28
C ASP A 40 -2.53 -12.78 3.56
N PRO A 41 -2.95 -12.61 4.83
CA PRO A 41 -4.00 -11.67 5.18
C PRO A 41 -3.57 -10.23 4.86
N PHE A 42 -4.54 -9.40 4.49
CA PHE A 42 -4.30 -7.97 4.33
C PHE A 42 -3.99 -7.31 5.68
N PRO A 43 -3.06 -6.35 5.73
CA PRO A 43 -2.75 -5.63 6.95
C PRO A 43 -4.00 -4.91 7.47
N VAL A 44 -4.20 -4.96 8.78
CA VAL A 44 -5.33 -4.27 9.42
C VAL A 44 -4.92 -2.83 9.73
N ALA A 45 -5.67 -1.86 9.23
CA ALA A 45 -5.42 -0.45 9.46
C ALA A 45 -6.73 0.35 9.55
N ASP A 46 -6.71 1.44 10.31
CA ASP A 46 -7.81 2.39 10.36
C ASP A 46 -7.85 3.25 9.09
N PRO A 47 -8.97 3.26 8.35
CA PRO A 47 -9.04 3.96 7.06
C PRO A 47 -8.85 5.47 7.19
N ALA A 48 -9.39 6.09 8.24
CA ALA A 48 -9.29 7.54 8.41
C ALA A 48 -7.86 7.96 8.79
N ALA A 49 -7.17 7.19 9.62
CA ALA A 49 -5.75 7.42 9.94
C ALA A 49 -4.87 7.20 8.70
N THR A 50 -5.13 6.13 7.94
CA THR A 50 -4.44 5.87 6.67
C THR A 50 -4.64 7.01 5.68
N ALA A 51 -5.87 7.50 5.53
CA ALA A 51 -6.20 8.61 4.65
C ALA A 51 -5.45 9.89 5.01
N ARG A 52 -5.39 10.26 6.29
CA ARG A 52 -4.59 11.42 6.75
C ARG A 52 -3.12 11.26 6.41
N HIS A 53 -2.55 10.10 6.72
CA HIS A 53 -1.15 9.83 6.41
C HIS A 53 -0.84 9.94 4.90
N LEU A 54 -1.72 9.37 4.05
CA LEU A 54 -1.56 9.46 2.60
C LEU A 54 -1.70 10.89 2.08
N ASN A 55 -2.62 11.67 2.66
CA ASN A 55 -2.75 13.09 2.31
C ASN A 55 -1.46 13.86 2.63
N ASP A 56 -0.87 13.65 3.80
CA ASP A 56 0.40 14.29 4.17
C ASP A 56 1.54 13.90 3.23
N ARG A 57 1.56 12.64 2.76
CA ARG A 57 2.54 12.18 1.77
C ARG A 57 2.31 12.80 0.39
N ALA A 58 1.05 12.94 -0.02
CA ALA A 58 0.72 13.63 -1.27
C ALA A 58 1.12 15.11 -1.24
N VAL A 59 0.93 15.80 -0.11
CA VAL A 59 1.39 17.18 0.10
C VAL A 59 2.92 17.23 0.06
N THR A 60 3.62 16.34 0.76
CA THR A 60 5.10 16.26 0.71
C THR A 60 5.61 16.06 -0.73
N ALA A 61 4.97 15.18 -1.49
CA ALA A 61 5.33 14.94 -2.88
C ALA A 61 5.10 16.18 -3.77
N TYR A 62 4.03 16.91 -3.53
CA TYR A 62 3.75 18.16 -4.22
C TYR A 62 4.81 19.23 -3.90
N ASP A 63 5.14 19.41 -2.63
CA ASP A 63 6.14 20.39 -2.21
C ASP A 63 7.52 20.10 -2.81
N ALA A 64 7.86 18.81 -2.97
CA ALA A 64 9.08 18.37 -3.63
C ALA A 64 9.14 18.72 -5.14
N LEU A 65 7.99 18.95 -5.81
CA LEU A 65 7.96 19.42 -7.19
C LEU A 65 8.56 20.82 -7.33
N ALA A 66 8.47 21.66 -6.30
CA ALA A 66 8.94 23.05 -6.26
C ALA A 66 8.49 23.83 -7.51
N LEU A 67 7.19 23.79 -7.80
CA LEU A 67 6.61 24.45 -8.98
C LEU A 67 6.78 25.96 -8.90
N PRO A 68 7.16 26.65 -10.00
CA PRO A 68 7.46 28.10 -9.98
C PRO A 68 6.20 28.96 -9.83
N GLN A 69 5.04 28.41 -10.14
CA GLN A 69 3.74 29.08 -10.07
C GLN A 69 2.73 28.23 -9.33
N ALA A 70 1.81 28.88 -8.62
CA ALA A 70 0.70 28.21 -7.93
C ALA A 70 -0.31 27.67 -8.94
N PRO A 71 -0.43 26.34 -9.08
CA PRO A 71 -1.43 25.72 -9.96
C PRO A 71 -2.84 25.88 -9.41
N VAL A 72 -3.84 25.60 -10.24
CA VAL A 72 -5.25 25.62 -9.85
C VAL A 72 -5.74 24.18 -9.65
N LEU A 73 -6.43 23.95 -8.55
CA LEU A 73 -7.08 22.66 -8.26
C LEU A 73 -8.18 22.38 -9.28
N GLU A 74 -8.26 21.14 -9.73
CA GLU A 74 -9.36 20.62 -10.56
C GLU A 74 -10.21 19.66 -9.71
N PRO A 75 -11.28 20.13 -9.07
CA PRO A 75 -11.97 19.36 -8.03
C PRO A 75 -12.73 18.15 -8.61
N ASP A 76 -13.22 18.24 -9.84
CA ASP A 76 -14.12 17.24 -10.44
C ASP A 76 -13.38 16.09 -11.13
N VAL A 77 -12.07 16.10 -11.16
CA VAL A 77 -11.27 15.11 -11.89
C VAL A 77 -10.28 14.41 -10.97
N GLY A 78 -10.71 13.31 -10.36
CA GLY A 78 -9.84 12.43 -9.57
C GLY A 78 -9.18 13.12 -8.38
N THR A 79 -9.80 14.19 -7.88
CA THR A 79 -9.37 14.90 -6.67
C THR A 79 -10.20 14.45 -5.49
N GLY A 80 -9.54 14.08 -4.40
CA GLY A 80 -10.22 13.66 -3.18
C GLY A 80 -9.48 12.59 -2.42
N ILE A 81 -10.10 12.17 -1.33
CA ILE A 81 -9.74 10.94 -0.61
C ILE A 81 -10.82 9.92 -0.90
N GLU A 82 -10.41 8.74 -1.32
CA GLU A 82 -11.34 7.69 -1.72
C GLU A 82 -10.88 6.31 -1.21
N ALA A 83 -11.85 5.43 -0.97
CA ALA A 83 -11.64 4.01 -0.72
C ALA A 83 -12.10 3.20 -1.93
N ARG A 84 -11.20 2.41 -2.50
CA ARG A 84 -11.44 1.57 -3.68
C ARG A 84 -11.31 0.08 -3.34
N PRO A 85 -12.41 -0.65 -3.17
CA PRO A 85 -12.36 -2.09 -2.90
C PRO A 85 -12.01 -2.92 -4.14
N SER A 86 -12.21 -2.40 -5.34
CA SER A 86 -12.12 -3.12 -6.63
C SER A 86 -10.76 -3.78 -6.91
N ASN A 87 -9.71 -3.39 -6.22
CA ASN A 87 -8.38 -3.96 -6.40
C ASN A 87 -8.01 -5.01 -5.33
N CYS A 88 -8.87 -5.21 -4.32
CA CYS A 88 -8.58 -6.08 -3.18
C CYS A 88 -9.21 -7.46 -3.37
N ARG A 89 -8.63 -8.25 -4.26
CA ARG A 89 -9.09 -9.60 -4.56
C ARG A 89 -8.69 -10.56 -3.45
N ARG A 90 -9.46 -11.65 -3.30
CA ARG A 90 -9.08 -12.75 -2.42
C ARG A 90 -7.76 -13.34 -2.86
N ARG A 91 -6.92 -13.72 -1.90
CA ARG A 91 -5.58 -14.25 -2.13
C ARG A 91 -5.56 -15.76 -1.86
N GLY A 92 -4.52 -16.45 -2.37
CA GLY A 92 -4.26 -17.86 -2.08
C GLY A 92 -4.84 -18.83 -3.10
N LEU A 93 -4.30 -20.06 -3.08
CA LEU A 93 -4.66 -21.12 -4.03
C LEU A 93 -6.13 -21.53 -3.95
N ALA A 94 -6.76 -21.40 -2.77
CA ALA A 94 -8.19 -21.68 -2.58
C ALA A 94 -9.08 -20.80 -3.49
N HIS A 95 -8.59 -19.64 -3.91
CA HIS A 95 -9.35 -18.66 -4.70
C HIS A 95 -8.90 -18.57 -6.16
N PHE A 96 -7.90 -19.36 -6.58
CA PHE A 96 -7.32 -19.33 -7.93
C PHE A 96 -8.38 -19.47 -9.04
N GLY A 97 -9.39 -20.33 -8.84
CA GLY A 97 -10.49 -20.46 -9.82
C GLY A 97 -11.34 -19.20 -9.98
N GLY A 98 -11.47 -18.40 -8.92
CA GLY A 98 -12.16 -17.12 -8.94
C GLY A 98 -11.38 -16.03 -9.68
N ASP A 99 -10.06 -16.06 -9.61
CA ASP A 99 -9.19 -15.09 -10.29
C ASP A 99 -9.24 -15.20 -11.83
N LEU A 100 -9.67 -16.35 -12.35
CA LEU A 100 -9.87 -16.57 -13.78
C LEU A 100 -11.24 -16.10 -14.30
N SER A 101 -12.10 -15.56 -13.43
CA SER A 101 -13.40 -15.01 -13.82
C SER A 101 -13.29 -13.56 -14.26
N ASP A 102 -14.24 -13.10 -15.10
CA ASP A 102 -14.32 -11.70 -15.52
C ASP A 102 -14.58 -10.73 -14.34
N SER A 103 -15.07 -11.25 -13.22
CA SER A 103 -15.34 -10.50 -12.00
C SER A 103 -14.81 -11.28 -10.79
N PRO A 104 -13.50 -11.24 -10.53
CA PRO A 104 -12.91 -11.93 -9.40
C PRO A 104 -13.51 -11.47 -8.06
N PRO A 105 -13.76 -12.40 -7.12
CA PRO A 105 -14.35 -12.05 -5.85
C PRO A 105 -13.41 -11.18 -5.02
N LEU A 106 -13.97 -10.09 -4.49
CA LEU A 106 -13.25 -9.17 -3.63
C LEU A 106 -13.18 -9.71 -2.20
N GLU A 107 -12.13 -9.36 -1.50
CA GLU A 107 -11.99 -9.65 -0.07
C GLU A 107 -12.88 -8.69 0.73
N PRO A 108 -13.78 -9.20 1.58
CA PRO A 108 -14.68 -8.35 2.37
C PRO A 108 -13.90 -7.42 3.31
N ARG A 109 -14.44 -6.22 3.51
CA ARG A 109 -13.87 -5.21 4.42
C ARG A 109 -12.43 -4.86 4.11
N THR A 110 -12.10 -4.80 2.82
CA THR A 110 -10.79 -4.35 2.35
C THR A 110 -10.95 -3.25 1.32
N ALA A 111 -10.01 -2.31 1.30
CA ALA A 111 -9.93 -1.28 0.29
C ALA A 111 -8.49 -0.76 0.13
N VAL A 112 -8.20 -0.24 -1.04
CA VAL A 112 -7.10 0.70 -1.27
C VAL A 112 -7.60 2.08 -0.88
N ILE A 113 -6.91 2.75 0.03
CA ILE A 113 -7.15 4.16 0.35
C ILE A 113 -6.24 5.00 -0.53
N ALA A 114 -6.77 6.04 -1.15
CA ALA A 114 -6.00 6.98 -1.96
C ALA A 114 -6.35 8.42 -1.60
N ALA A 115 -5.32 9.26 -1.52
CA ALA A 115 -5.43 10.71 -1.44
C ALA A 115 -4.77 11.29 -2.69
N ARG A 116 -5.51 12.07 -3.49
CA ARG A 116 -5.02 12.61 -4.74
C ARG A 116 -5.59 14.00 -4.99
N PHE A 117 -4.80 14.86 -5.61
CA PHE A 117 -5.27 16.11 -6.19
C PHE A 117 -4.75 16.26 -7.62
N THR A 118 -5.62 16.75 -8.48
CA THR A 118 -5.35 17.04 -9.88
C THR A 118 -5.29 18.54 -10.06
N LEU A 119 -4.28 18.98 -10.80
CA LEU A 119 -3.89 20.37 -10.95
C LEU A 119 -3.82 20.73 -12.43
N ARG A 120 -4.20 21.97 -12.76
CA ARG A 120 -4.05 22.58 -14.08
C ARG A 120 -3.22 23.85 -14.01
N GLY A 121 -2.79 24.35 -15.18
CA GLY A 121 -1.96 25.55 -15.28
C GLY A 121 -0.48 25.27 -15.04
N VAL A 122 -0.07 24.02 -15.22
CA VAL A 122 1.33 23.57 -15.20
C VAL A 122 1.67 23.14 -16.62
N THR A 123 2.70 23.73 -17.23
CA THR A 123 3.14 23.32 -18.57
C THR A 123 3.88 21.99 -18.52
N HIS A 124 3.97 21.28 -19.65
CA HIS A 124 4.76 20.04 -19.76
C HIS A 124 6.18 20.22 -19.22
N GLN A 125 6.88 21.28 -19.63
CA GLN A 125 8.25 21.55 -19.20
C GLN A 125 8.33 21.73 -17.67
N GLN A 126 7.45 22.56 -17.09
CA GLN A 126 7.41 22.77 -15.63
C GLN A 126 7.13 21.50 -14.86
N ALA A 127 6.23 20.67 -15.38
CA ALA A 127 5.90 19.38 -14.79
C ALA A 127 7.09 18.41 -14.89
N ALA A 128 7.75 18.30 -16.04
CA ALA A 128 8.91 17.44 -16.24
C ALA A 128 10.07 17.83 -15.30
N GLU A 129 10.43 19.13 -15.25
CA GLU A 129 11.45 19.62 -14.33
C GLU A 129 11.06 19.39 -12.86
N GLY A 130 9.77 19.60 -12.51
CA GLY A 130 9.25 19.36 -11.18
C GLY A 130 9.37 17.90 -10.78
N VAL A 131 9.00 16.98 -11.67
CA VAL A 131 9.11 15.53 -11.41
C VAL A 131 10.56 15.11 -11.17
N GLN A 132 11.52 15.67 -11.91
CA GLN A 132 12.94 15.36 -11.66
C GLN A 132 13.40 15.88 -10.29
N ARG A 133 12.98 17.10 -9.89
CA ARG A 133 13.25 17.62 -8.54
C ARG A 133 12.63 16.74 -7.46
N ALA A 134 11.36 16.40 -7.59
CA ALA A 134 10.66 15.53 -6.64
C ALA A 134 11.31 14.16 -6.54
N ARG A 135 11.68 13.56 -7.69
CA ARG A 135 12.40 12.28 -7.72
C ARG A 135 13.71 12.38 -6.94
N GLN A 136 14.53 13.40 -7.18
CA GLN A 136 15.78 13.58 -6.47
C GLN A 136 15.56 13.77 -4.97
N ALA A 137 14.73 14.75 -4.58
CA ALA A 137 14.49 15.08 -3.18
C ALA A 137 13.90 13.90 -2.36
N LEU A 138 13.00 13.12 -2.97
CA LEU A 138 12.41 11.97 -2.31
C LEU A 138 13.39 10.78 -2.24
N THR A 139 14.22 10.56 -3.26
CA THR A 139 15.25 9.52 -3.19
C THR A 139 16.33 9.83 -2.15
N GLU A 140 16.69 11.09 -1.95
CA GLU A 140 17.57 11.53 -0.86
C GLU A 140 16.95 11.26 0.53
N GLN A 141 15.62 11.21 0.63
CA GLN A 141 14.87 10.81 1.83
C GLN A 141 14.68 9.27 1.96
N GLY A 142 15.30 8.49 1.10
CA GLY A 142 15.25 7.02 1.13
C GLY A 142 14.12 6.38 0.31
N TRP A 143 13.33 7.17 -0.44
CA TRP A 143 12.34 6.60 -1.34
C TRP A 143 13.01 5.92 -2.53
N THR A 144 12.40 4.83 -3.02
CA THR A 144 12.88 4.10 -4.18
C THR A 144 11.96 4.29 -5.38
N VAL A 145 12.51 4.43 -6.58
CA VAL A 145 11.73 4.51 -7.81
C VAL A 145 11.15 3.13 -8.11
N GLY A 146 9.83 2.99 -8.02
CA GLY A 146 9.11 1.78 -8.37
C GLY A 146 8.90 1.66 -9.88
N SER A 147 8.48 2.77 -10.52
CA SER A 147 8.35 2.84 -11.98
C SER A 147 8.48 4.29 -12.47
N TYR A 148 8.96 4.43 -13.72
CA TYR A 148 8.92 5.67 -14.46
C TYR A 148 8.53 5.33 -15.90
N GLN A 149 7.52 6.01 -16.42
CA GLN A 149 6.99 5.78 -17.77
C GLN A 149 6.77 7.11 -18.47
N GLU A 150 7.08 7.16 -19.76
CA GLU A 150 6.81 8.27 -20.66
C GLU A 150 5.88 7.77 -21.77
N PHE A 151 4.60 8.10 -21.64
CA PHE A 151 3.58 7.81 -22.63
C PHE A 151 2.41 8.76 -22.40
N ASP A 152 2.07 9.61 -23.38
CA ASP A 152 1.09 10.70 -23.24
C ASP A 152 1.40 11.54 -21.97
N GLY A 153 2.65 12.02 -21.87
CA GLY A 153 3.21 12.65 -20.69
C GLY A 153 4.14 11.73 -19.90
N PHE A 154 4.08 11.79 -18.58
CA PHE A 154 4.92 10.92 -17.73
C PHE A 154 4.21 10.50 -16.45
N ARG A 155 4.66 9.37 -15.90
CA ARG A 155 4.21 8.83 -14.63
C ARG A 155 5.41 8.35 -13.83
N LEU A 156 5.55 8.88 -12.61
CA LEU A 156 6.53 8.46 -11.61
C LEU A 156 5.78 7.80 -10.45
N GLN A 157 6.23 6.61 -10.05
CA GLN A 157 5.82 5.95 -8.83
C GLN A 157 7.03 5.79 -7.92
N LEU A 158 6.86 6.13 -6.65
CA LEU A 158 7.87 6.01 -5.62
C LEU A 158 7.33 5.13 -4.48
N ASN A 159 8.17 4.20 -4.05
CA ASN A 159 7.89 3.35 -2.90
C ASN A 159 8.61 3.92 -1.67
N PRO A 160 8.02 3.81 -0.47
CA PRO A 160 8.63 4.33 0.75
C PRO A 160 9.94 3.59 1.09
N PRO A 161 10.79 4.20 1.90
CA PRO A 161 11.84 3.45 2.57
C PRO A 161 11.21 2.31 3.38
N ASP A 162 11.96 1.24 3.60
CA ASP A 162 11.53 -0.03 4.20
C ASP A 162 10.43 0.13 5.26
N THR A 163 9.26 -0.39 4.95
CA THR A 163 8.15 -0.48 5.88
C THR A 163 8.33 -1.70 6.78
N ALA A 164 8.05 -1.55 8.08
CA ALA A 164 8.12 -2.66 9.03
C ALA A 164 7.22 -3.82 8.55
N PRO A 165 7.63 -5.09 8.73
CA PRO A 165 6.80 -6.24 8.39
C PRO A 165 5.40 -6.15 9.01
N GLY A 166 4.36 -6.33 8.21
CA GLY A 166 2.96 -6.25 8.64
C GLY A 166 2.35 -4.85 8.71
N SER A 167 3.13 -3.80 8.44
CA SER A 167 2.58 -2.45 8.22
C SER A 167 2.05 -2.33 6.80
N ALA A 168 0.96 -1.55 6.63
CA ALA A 168 0.44 -1.26 5.30
C ALA A 168 1.48 -0.48 4.49
N SER A 169 1.84 -1.02 3.33
CA SER A 169 2.69 -0.33 2.36
C SER A 169 1.89 0.76 1.64
N TYR A 170 2.58 1.78 1.15
CA TYR A 170 1.97 2.84 0.36
C TYR A 170 2.92 3.31 -0.73
N ALA A 171 2.40 3.97 -1.74
CA ALA A 171 3.20 4.54 -2.82
C ALA A 171 2.78 5.99 -3.10
N ILE A 172 3.74 6.81 -3.49
CA ILE A 172 3.49 8.13 -4.07
C ILE A 172 3.40 7.97 -5.59
N GLY A 173 2.41 8.61 -6.19
CA GLY A 173 2.25 8.73 -7.63
C GLY A 173 2.25 10.18 -8.07
N ILE A 174 3.08 10.51 -9.07
CA ILE A 174 3.07 11.80 -9.75
C ILE A 174 2.91 11.51 -11.23
N SER A 175 1.92 12.11 -11.88
CA SER A 175 1.71 11.94 -13.32
C SER A 175 1.29 13.24 -13.97
N TYR A 176 1.79 13.45 -15.18
CA TYR A 176 1.34 14.52 -16.06
C TYR A 176 0.82 13.90 -17.35
N THR A 177 -0.30 14.41 -17.83
CA THR A 177 -0.96 13.91 -19.05
C THR A 177 -0.98 15.03 -20.09
N ASP A 178 -0.29 14.83 -21.21
CA ASP A 178 -0.13 15.83 -22.29
C ASP A 178 -1.46 16.17 -22.95
N SER A 179 -2.29 15.16 -23.22
CA SER A 179 -3.59 15.36 -23.89
C SER A 179 -4.57 16.20 -23.09
N THR A 180 -4.35 16.41 -21.79
CA THR A 180 -5.25 17.16 -20.91
C THR A 180 -4.59 18.27 -20.12
N ASP A 181 -3.28 18.47 -20.25
CA ASP A 181 -2.47 19.45 -19.48
C ASP A 181 -2.70 19.34 -17.96
N ARG A 182 -2.79 18.10 -17.44
CA ARG A 182 -3.07 17.84 -16.03
C ARG A 182 -1.90 17.21 -15.31
N LEU A 183 -1.55 17.80 -14.18
CA LEU A 183 -0.62 17.23 -13.22
C LEU A 183 -1.41 16.61 -12.07
N ALA A 184 -1.30 15.31 -11.85
CA ALA A 184 -1.88 14.63 -10.70
C ALA A 184 -0.79 14.21 -9.71
N VAL A 185 -1.01 14.50 -8.44
CA VAL A 185 -0.14 14.11 -7.33
C VAL A 185 -0.98 13.38 -6.30
N GLY A 186 -0.49 12.26 -5.81
CA GLY A 186 -1.22 11.50 -4.82
C GLY A 186 -0.38 10.45 -4.13
N ALA A 187 -0.96 9.85 -3.11
CA ALA A 187 -0.44 8.67 -2.45
C ALA A 187 -1.57 7.65 -2.28
N SER A 188 -1.23 6.37 -2.35
CA SER A 188 -2.18 5.29 -2.18
C SER A 188 -1.57 4.17 -1.35
N SER A 189 -2.40 3.55 -0.49
CA SER A 189 -2.00 2.35 0.23
C SER A 189 -2.08 1.12 -0.68
N GLU A 190 -1.47 0.02 -0.26
CA GLU A 190 -1.92 -1.30 -0.68
C GLU A 190 -3.33 -1.59 -0.12
N CYS A 191 -3.89 -2.75 -0.44
CA CYS A 191 -5.13 -3.18 0.19
C CYS A 191 -4.96 -3.33 1.70
N ILE A 192 -5.77 -2.60 2.46
CA ILE A 192 -5.87 -2.72 3.90
C ILE A 192 -7.21 -3.36 4.28
N ARG A 193 -7.23 -4.13 5.36
CA ARG A 193 -8.46 -4.59 6.01
C ARG A 193 -8.80 -3.63 7.14
N TYR A 194 -10.01 -3.11 7.15
CA TYR A 194 -10.43 -2.21 8.22
C TYR A 194 -11.11 -2.95 9.38
N PRO A 195 -11.00 -2.42 10.63
CA PRO A 195 -11.55 -3.02 11.84
C PRO A 195 -13.05 -3.27 11.77
N GLY A 196 -13.53 -4.22 12.57
CA GLY A 196 -14.94 -4.63 12.60
C GLY A 196 -15.94 -3.54 12.94
N GLY A 197 -15.54 -2.49 13.66
CA GLY A 197 -16.37 -1.35 14.03
C GLY A 197 -16.35 -0.17 13.06
N THR A 198 -15.64 -0.27 11.93
CA THR A 198 -15.59 0.81 10.92
C THR A 198 -16.96 0.99 10.29
N SER A 199 -17.48 2.23 10.30
CA SER A 199 -18.68 2.63 9.58
C SER A 199 -18.47 2.49 8.07
N THR A 200 -19.46 1.92 7.37
CA THR A 200 -19.39 1.71 5.92
C THR A 200 -20.66 2.24 5.24
N ASP A 201 -20.48 2.66 3.99
CA ASP A 201 -21.60 2.97 3.10
C ASP A 201 -22.30 1.69 2.59
N ASP A 202 -23.31 1.85 1.76
CA ASP A 202 -24.10 0.74 1.17
C ASP A 202 -23.26 -0.19 0.28
N ASP A 203 -22.15 0.31 -0.27
CA ASP A 203 -21.19 -0.46 -1.06
C ASP A 203 -20.12 -1.15 -0.18
N GLY A 204 -20.22 -1.03 1.14
CA GLY A 204 -19.25 -1.59 2.10
C GLY A 204 -17.92 -0.85 2.19
N ARG A 205 -17.82 0.38 1.67
CA ARG A 205 -16.63 1.23 1.77
C ARG A 205 -16.63 1.99 3.09
N PRO A 206 -15.45 2.34 3.65
CA PRO A 206 -15.39 3.22 4.81
C PRO A 206 -16.08 4.56 4.54
N ALA A 207 -17.09 4.90 5.35
CA ALA A 207 -17.90 6.11 5.18
C ALA A 207 -17.22 7.37 5.73
N ASP A 208 -16.45 7.24 6.82
CA ASP A 208 -15.90 8.37 7.58
C ASP A 208 -14.44 8.68 7.16
N LEU A 209 -14.23 8.99 5.87
CA LEU A 209 -12.94 9.44 5.39
C LEU A 209 -12.79 10.96 5.60
N PRO A 210 -11.59 11.46 5.98
CA PRO A 210 -11.35 12.88 6.15
C PRO A 210 -11.42 13.63 4.82
N SER A 211 -11.64 14.94 4.89
CA SER A 211 -11.52 15.81 3.73
C SER A 211 -10.05 15.93 3.29
N LEU A 212 -9.85 16.14 1.99
CA LEU A 212 -8.54 16.39 1.43
C LEU A 212 -7.96 17.73 1.92
N SER A 213 -6.77 17.72 2.49
CA SER A 213 -5.99 18.93 2.79
C SER A 213 -5.08 19.24 1.61
N LEU A 214 -5.12 20.48 1.15
CA LEU A 214 -4.34 20.92 -0.01
C LEU A 214 -3.04 21.58 0.43
N PRO A 215 -1.97 21.50 -0.40
CA PRO A 215 -0.78 22.34 -0.22
C PRO A 215 -1.16 23.83 -0.21
N ALA A 216 -0.44 24.64 0.58
CA ALA A 216 -0.74 26.06 0.75
C ALA A 216 -0.69 26.89 -0.55
N GLN A 217 0.13 26.44 -1.52
CA GLN A 217 0.31 27.13 -2.80
C GLN A 217 -0.75 26.79 -3.84
N VAL A 218 -1.55 25.74 -3.64
CA VAL A 218 -2.59 25.35 -4.58
C VAL A 218 -3.78 26.30 -4.47
N ARG A 219 -4.14 26.93 -5.57
CA ARG A 219 -5.31 27.83 -5.63
C ARG A 219 -6.58 27.00 -5.86
N ARG A 220 -7.62 27.33 -5.14
CA ARG A 220 -8.97 26.85 -5.43
C ARG A 220 -9.56 27.60 -6.64
N PRO A 221 -10.39 26.96 -7.46
CA PRO A 221 -11.04 27.61 -8.59
C PRO A 221 -11.98 28.73 -8.17
#